data_61ec6e97d4c62d557cfdf92cb293cd33
#
_entry.id   61ec6e97d4c62d557cfdf92cb293cd33
#
_cell.length_a   1.000
_cell.length_b   1.000
_cell.length_c   1.000
_cell.angle_alpha   90.00
_cell.angle_beta   90.00
_cell.angle_gamma   90.00
#
_symmetry.space_group_name_H-M   'P 1'
#
loop_
_entity.id
_entity.type
_entity.pdbx_description
1 polymer ?
#
loop_
_entity_poly.entity_id
_entity_poly.type
_entity_poly.pdbx_seq_one_letter_code
_entity_poly.pdbx_strand_id
1 'polypeptide(L)'
;YQVRYSGLGHASAAMQVRVDFKLPGPKKFTILSETGSGMLRHHVLEPLVKAERQNAVVTSNDGSALVPANYKFRLVAAPDDNGNGKYVLEATPRTSKQRFLFHGTIWLNASDFGIERVQGKLPHSPSFWVKNVTFDYHTQKIGAFWLPATNKTRAHIRFFGHAVLEIRYHDFDLTSIAPVPTAAAAGGRP
;
A
#
# COMPACT_ATOMS: atom_id res chain seq x y z
N TYR A 1 7.05 -10.78 -3.21
CA TYR A 1 6.14 -10.55 -4.34
C TYR A 1 5.79 -11.86 -5.00
N GLN A 2 4.52 -12.13 -5.19
CA GLN A 2 4.02 -13.27 -5.95
C GLN A 2 2.98 -12.80 -6.95
N VAL A 3 3.12 -13.18 -8.22
CA VAL A 3 2.12 -12.92 -9.25
C VAL A 3 1.60 -14.25 -9.80
N ARG A 4 0.28 -14.32 -9.99
CA ARG A 4 -0.42 -15.43 -10.64
C ARG A 4 -1.29 -14.87 -11.77
N TYR A 5 -1.24 -15.52 -12.88
CA TYR A 5 -2.05 -15.24 -14.05
C TYR A 5 -2.90 -16.46 -14.40
N SER A 6 -4.17 -16.23 -14.70
CA SER A 6 -5.11 -17.25 -15.20
C SER A 6 -5.94 -16.68 -16.34
N GLY A 7 -6.03 -17.43 -17.44
CA GLY A 7 -6.73 -17.02 -18.65
C GLY A 7 -6.57 -18.09 -19.74
N LEU A 8 -6.03 -17.72 -20.89
CA LEU A 8 -5.68 -18.68 -21.97
C LEU A 8 -4.58 -19.68 -21.58
N GLY A 9 -4.08 -19.57 -20.34
CA GLY A 9 -3.10 -20.46 -19.71
C GLY A 9 -2.94 -20.08 -18.24
N HIS A 10 -2.05 -20.79 -17.56
CA HIS A 10 -1.69 -20.50 -16.19
C HIS A 10 -0.20 -20.21 -16.08
N ALA A 11 0.17 -19.13 -15.43
CA ALA A 11 1.56 -18.79 -15.18
C ALA A 11 1.68 -18.15 -13.78
N SER A 12 2.80 -18.41 -13.12
CA SER A 12 3.13 -17.77 -11.86
C SER A 12 4.60 -17.38 -11.81
N ALA A 13 4.90 -16.34 -11.05
CA ALA A 13 6.26 -15.97 -10.71
C ALA A 13 6.30 -15.44 -9.30
N ALA A 14 7.44 -15.59 -8.63
CA ALA A 14 7.69 -15.01 -7.32
C ALA A 14 9.07 -14.34 -7.29
N MET A 15 9.20 -13.34 -6.43
CA MET A 15 10.42 -12.58 -6.21
C MET A 15 10.53 -12.23 -4.74
N GLN A 16 11.68 -12.49 -4.12
CA GLN A 16 12.01 -12.00 -2.80
C GLN A 16 12.89 -10.76 -2.90
N VAL A 17 12.54 -9.74 -2.16
CA VAL A 17 13.24 -8.45 -2.17
C VAL A 17 13.48 -8.00 -0.75
N ARG A 18 14.74 -7.69 -0.42
CA ARG A 18 15.08 -6.96 0.81
C ARG A 18 14.94 -5.47 0.55
N VAL A 19 14.29 -4.78 1.48
CA VAL A 19 14.15 -3.33 1.44
C VAL A 19 14.84 -2.75 2.66
N ASP A 20 15.96 -2.06 2.44
CA ASP A 20 16.67 -1.33 3.47
C ASP A 20 16.24 0.14 3.40
N PHE A 21 15.83 0.69 4.54
CA PHE A 21 15.39 2.08 4.64
C PHE A 21 16.02 2.75 5.86
N LYS A 22 16.76 3.81 5.62
CA LYS A 22 17.37 4.63 6.67
C LYS A 22 17.04 6.09 6.43
N LEU A 23 16.45 6.74 7.42
CA LEU A 23 16.15 8.18 7.38
C LEU A 23 17.40 9.02 7.69
N PRO A 24 17.64 10.15 7.00
CA PRO A 24 17.02 10.55 5.75
C PRO A 24 17.69 9.85 4.57
N GLY A 25 16.94 9.21 3.70
CA GLY A 25 17.52 8.58 2.51
C GLY A 25 16.53 7.76 1.70
N PRO A 26 16.91 7.37 0.49
CA PRO A 26 16.07 6.54 -0.37
C PRO A 26 16.02 5.10 0.13
N LYS A 27 14.91 4.42 -0.11
CA LYS A 27 14.81 2.98 0.07
C LYS A 27 15.72 2.26 -0.90
N LYS A 28 16.53 1.32 -0.39
CA LYS A 28 17.36 0.43 -1.21
C LYS A 28 16.66 -0.91 -1.35
N PHE A 29 16.50 -1.37 -2.58
CA PHE A 29 15.87 -2.64 -2.91
C PHE A 29 16.92 -3.62 -3.43
N THR A 30 17.04 -4.78 -2.82
CA THR A 30 17.93 -5.85 -3.24
C THR A 30 17.13 -7.10 -3.53
N ILE A 31 17.14 -7.57 -4.79
CA ILE A 31 16.48 -8.82 -5.19
C ILE A 31 17.31 -9.97 -4.61
N LEU A 32 16.70 -10.83 -3.81
CA LEU A 32 17.34 -11.97 -3.17
C LEU A 32 17.12 -13.26 -3.98
N SER A 33 15.92 -13.43 -4.54
CA SER A 33 15.59 -14.60 -5.36
C SER A 33 14.45 -14.31 -6.33
N GLU A 34 14.42 -15.08 -7.41
CA GLU A 34 13.38 -15.03 -8.43
C GLU A 34 13.06 -16.44 -8.91
N THR A 35 11.77 -16.75 -9.07
CA THR A 35 11.31 -18.07 -9.54
C THR A 35 10.12 -17.94 -10.48
N GLY A 36 9.83 -19.00 -11.23
CA GLY A 36 8.65 -19.10 -12.10
C GLY A 36 8.83 -18.43 -13.46
N SER A 37 7.72 -18.01 -14.08
CA SER A 37 7.66 -17.51 -15.45
C SER A 37 8.55 -16.30 -15.69
N GLY A 38 9.50 -16.40 -16.63
CA GLY A 38 10.36 -15.27 -17.02
C GLY A 38 9.56 -14.08 -17.54
N MET A 39 8.51 -14.33 -18.34
CA MET A 39 7.64 -13.27 -18.84
C MET A 39 7.01 -12.46 -17.70
N LEU A 40 6.47 -13.13 -16.67
CA LEU A 40 5.88 -12.42 -15.52
C LEU A 40 6.94 -11.70 -14.67
N ARG A 41 8.14 -12.26 -14.55
CA ARG A 41 9.23 -11.58 -13.85
C ARG A 41 9.62 -10.28 -14.56
N HIS A 42 9.92 -10.33 -15.85
CA HIS A 42 10.40 -9.18 -16.62
C HIS A 42 9.31 -8.13 -16.91
N HIS A 43 8.05 -8.55 -17.12
CA HIS A 43 6.99 -7.60 -17.50
C HIS A 43 6.11 -7.14 -16.34
N VAL A 44 6.16 -7.81 -15.19
CA VAL A 44 5.34 -7.46 -14.02
C VAL A 44 6.18 -7.15 -12.78
N LEU A 45 7.01 -8.11 -12.33
CA LEU A 45 7.69 -7.96 -11.04
C LEU A 45 8.84 -6.95 -11.06
N GLU A 46 9.72 -7.00 -12.04
CA GLU A 46 10.84 -6.06 -12.18
C GLU A 46 10.37 -4.61 -12.36
N PRO A 47 9.41 -4.31 -13.26
CA PRO A 47 8.86 -2.95 -13.38
C PRO A 47 8.20 -2.46 -12.10
N LEU A 48 7.54 -3.33 -11.32
CA LEU A 48 6.95 -2.99 -10.04
C LEU A 48 8.03 -2.56 -9.03
N VAL A 49 9.08 -3.38 -8.85
CA VAL A 49 10.19 -3.04 -7.96
C VAL A 49 10.90 -1.76 -8.40
N LYS A 50 11.05 -1.57 -9.71
CA LYS A 50 11.61 -0.32 -10.27
C LYS A 50 10.74 0.89 -9.93
N ALA A 51 9.42 0.77 -10.09
CA ALA A 51 8.48 1.84 -9.73
C ALA A 51 8.51 2.16 -8.23
N GLU A 52 8.57 1.14 -7.37
CA GLU A 52 8.70 1.34 -5.93
C GLU A 52 10.03 2.03 -5.55
N ARG A 53 11.13 1.72 -6.23
CA ARG A 53 12.42 2.44 -6.07
C ARG A 53 12.29 3.91 -6.43
N GLN A 54 11.60 4.23 -7.51
CA GLN A 54 11.41 5.61 -7.98
C GLN A 54 10.48 6.41 -7.06
N ASN A 55 9.44 5.76 -6.53
CA ASN A 55 8.47 6.36 -5.60
C ASN A 55 8.98 6.41 -4.15
N ALA A 56 10.17 5.87 -3.87
CA ALA A 56 10.76 5.87 -2.54
C ALA A 56 11.14 7.28 -2.04
N VAL A 57 11.16 8.28 -2.92
CA VAL A 57 11.22 9.70 -2.59
C VAL A 57 9.78 10.24 -2.54
N VAL A 58 8.98 9.74 -1.58
CA VAL A 58 7.64 10.29 -1.34
C VAL A 58 7.81 11.66 -0.68
N THR A 59 7.77 12.69 -1.48
CA THR A 59 7.49 14.03 -0.99
C THR A 59 6.00 14.09 -0.61
N SER A 60 5.66 14.78 0.47
CA SER A 60 4.29 15.03 0.95
C SER A 60 3.35 15.68 -0.09
N ASN A 61 3.84 15.97 -1.28
CA ASN A 61 3.13 16.49 -2.44
C ASN A 61 2.77 15.43 -3.49
N ASP A 62 2.90 14.14 -3.18
CA ASP A 62 2.41 13.11 -4.07
C ASP A 62 0.88 13.19 -4.16
N GLY A 63 0.38 13.44 -5.35
CA GLY A 63 -1.05 13.53 -5.63
C GLY A 63 -1.86 12.26 -5.30
N SER A 64 -1.21 11.18 -4.84
CA SER A 64 -1.82 9.94 -4.37
C SER A 64 -2.05 9.87 -2.86
N ALA A 65 -1.54 10.83 -2.08
CA ALA A 65 -1.63 10.83 -0.61
C ALA A 65 -3.09 10.80 -0.12
N LEU A 66 -3.35 10.03 0.95
CA LEU A 66 -4.64 9.94 1.64
C LEU A 66 -4.89 11.19 2.50
N VAL A 67 -5.11 12.31 1.85
CA VAL A 67 -5.32 13.62 2.49
C VAL A 67 -6.62 14.27 1.99
N PRO A 68 -7.24 15.19 2.78
CA PRO A 68 -8.46 15.87 2.39
C PRO A 68 -8.36 16.68 1.08
N ALA A 69 -7.16 17.04 0.67
CA ALA A 69 -6.93 17.70 -0.63
C ALA A 69 -7.26 16.77 -1.81
N ASN A 70 -7.00 15.48 -1.67
CA ASN A 70 -7.19 14.48 -2.73
C ASN A 70 -8.52 13.72 -2.62
N TYR A 71 -9.07 13.60 -1.39
CA TYR A 71 -10.25 12.78 -1.11
C TYR A 71 -11.34 13.55 -0.38
N LYS A 72 -12.59 13.12 -0.61
CA LYS A 72 -13.71 13.32 0.31
C LYS A 72 -13.80 12.08 1.17
N PHE A 73 -13.80 12.25 2.50
CA PHE A 73 -13.98 11.17 3.45
C PHE A 73 -15.39 11.25 4.05
N ARG A 74 -16.02 10.09 4.23
CA ARG A 74 -17.28 9.94 4.92
C ARG A 74 -17.13 8.86 6.00
N LEU A 75 -17.44 9.20 7.23
CA LEU A 75 -17.49 8.22 8.32
C LEU A 75 -18.68 7.29 8.11
N VAL A 76 -18.42 5.99 8.04
CA VAL A 76 -19.42 4.93 7.83
C VAL A 76 -19.74 4.23 9.14
N ALA A 77 -18.72 3.98 9.97
CA ALA A 77 -18.86 3.40 11.29
C ALA A 77 -17.80 3.97 12.25
N ALA A 78 -18.16 4.02 13.52
CA ALA A 78 -17.26 4.37 14.63
C ALA A 78 -17.29 3.24 15.65
N PRO A 79 -16.27 3.13 16.54
CA PRO A 79 -16.30 2.26 17.71
C PRO A 79 -17.53 2.56 18.59
N ASP A 80 -17.95 1.56 19.34
CA ASP A 80 -18.99 1.75 20.38
C ASP A 80 -18.45 2.57 21.58
N ASP A 81 -19.31 2.88 22.55
CA ASP A 81 -18.95 3.67 23.74
C ASP A 81 -17.88 3.00 24.63
N ASN A 82 -17.66 1.69 24.46
CA ASN A 82 -16.62 0.94 25.14
C ASN A 82 -15.31 0.87 24.32
N GLY A 83 -15.26 1.54 23.18
CA GLY A 83 -14.10 1.52 22.27
C GLY A 83 -13.95 0.25 21.46
N ASN A 84 -14.96 -0.64 21.44
CA ASN A 84 -14.94 -1.82 20.58
C ASN A 84 -15.25 -1.43 19.14
N GLY A 85 -14.56 -2.08 18.21
CA GLY A 85 -14.73 -1.83 16.78
C GLY A 85 -13.63 -0.97 16.20
N LYS A 86 -13.94 -0.34 15.07
CA LYS A 86 -12.98 0.46 14.29
C LYS A 86 -13.67 1.67 13.68
N TYR A 87 -12.92 2.72 13.45
CA TYR A 87 -13.41 3.75 12.55
C TYR A 87 -13.35 3.25 11.12
N VAL A 88 -14.44 3.39 10.40
CA VAL A 88 -14.55 3.00 9.00
C VAL A 88 -14.86 4.24 8.17
N LEU A 89 -13.97 4.58 7.27
CA LEU A 89 -14.10 5.73 6.38
C LEU A 89 -14.28 5.25 4.94
N GLU A 90 -15.25 5.82 4.25
CA GLU A 90 -15.32 5.75 2.81
C GLU A 90 -14.49 6.89 2.20
N ALA A 91 -13.62 6.56 1.25
CA ALA A 91 -12.77 7.51 0.55
C ALA A 91 -13.19 7.62 -0.91
N THR A 92 -13.52 8.84 -1.34
CA THR A 92 -13.89 9.17 -2.72
C THR A 92 -12.93 10.22 -3.28
N PRO A 93 -12.26 9.98 -4.42
CA PRO A 93 -11.40 10.97 -5.03
C PRO A 93 -12.12 12.28 -5.35
N ARG A 94 -11.48 13.41 -5.10
CA ARG A 94 -12.00 14.73 -5.51
C ARG A 94 -11.87 14.99 -7.00
N THR A 95 -10.95 14.30 -7.66
CA THR A 95 -10.70 14.41 -9.10
C THR A 95 -10.49 13.06 -9.73
N SER A 96 -10.94 12.88 -10.94
CA SER A 96 -10.67 11.70 -11.75
C SER A 96 -9.36 11.81 -12.56
N LYS A 97 -8.69 12.97 -12.54
CA LYS A 97 -7.51 13.20 -13.38
C LYS A 97 -6.23 12.52 -12.88
N GLN A 98 -6.18 12.16 -11.61
CA GLN A 98 -5.00 11.51 -11.01
C GLN A 98 -5.13 10.00 -11.09
N ARG A 99 -4.12 9.34 -11.64
CA ARG A 99 -4.16 7.91 -11.99
C ARG A 99 -4.23 6.94 -10.81
N PHE A 100 -3.73 7.32 -9.65
CA PHE A 100 -3.58 6.41 -8.51
C PHE A 100 -4.55 6.67 -7.36
N LEU A 101 -5.47 7.61 -7.52
CA LEU A 101 -6.56 7.76 -6.58
C LEU A 101 -7.54 6.60 -6.72
N PHE A 102 -8.19 6.21 -5.63
CA PHE A 102 -9.11 5.07 -5.61
C PHE A 102 -10.42 5.42 -4.91
N HIS A 103 -11.48 4.72 -5.26
CA HIS A 103 -12.68 4.63 -4.44
C HIS A 103 -12.54 3.45 -3.51
N GLY A 104 -12.80 3.63 -2.22
CA GLY A 104 -12.64 2.51 -1.30
C GLY A 104 -12.97 2.83 0.14
N THR A 105 -12.60 1.89 0.99
CA THR A 105 -12.85 1.91 2.43
C THR A 105 -11.52 1.82 3.18
N ILE A 106 -11.42 2.58 4.25
CA ILE A 106 -10.27 2.64 5.14
C ILE A 106 -10.75 2.26 6.54
N TRP A 107 -10.07 1.32 7.17
CA TRP A 107 -10.29 0.93 8.56
C TRP A 107 -9.16 1.47 9.42
N LEU A 108 -9.52 2.23 10.45
CA LEU A 108 -8.59 2.79 11.41
C LEU A 108 -8.76 2.12 12.76
N ASN A 109 -7.67 1.92 13.43
CA ASN A 109 -7.64 1.46 14.81
C ASN A 109 -8.33 2.47 15.74
N ALA A 110 -9.13 1.99 16.70
CA ALA A 110 -9.90 2.83 17.60
C ALA A 110 -9.03 3.65 18.57
N SER A 111 -7.85 3.11 18.94
CA SER A 111 -7.03 3.70 20.00
C SER A 111 -6.04 4.74 19.49
N ASP A 112 -5.45 4.52 18.30
CA ASP A 112 -4.34 5.33 17.80
C ASP A 112 -4.52 5.82 16.37
N PHE A 113 -5.70 5.56 15.78
CA PHE A 113 -6.07 5.93 14.41
C PHE A 113 -5.13 5.40 13.32
N GLY A 114 -4.29 4.42 13.66
CA GLY A 114 -3.45 3.74 12.68
C GLY A 114 -4.29 3.06 11.61
N ILE A 115 -3.84 3.13 10.35
CA ILE A 115 -4.52 2.46 9.25
C ILE A 115 -4.29 0.96 9.40
N GLU A 116 -5.34 0.19 9.57
CA GLU A 116 -5.28 -1.27 9.66
C GLU A 116 -5.51 -1.94 8.30
N ARG A 117 -6.40 -1.34 7.49
CA ARG A 117 -6.73 -1.88 6.17
C ARG A 117 -7.17 -0.78 5.23
N VAL A 118 -6.83 -0.94 3.97
CA VAL A 118 -7.38 -0.13 2.88
C VAL A 118 -7.81 -1.06 1.76
N GLN A 119 -9.07 -0.98 1.39
CA GLN A 119 -9.61 -1.72 0.26
C GLN A 119 -10.15 -0.74 -0.77
N GLY A 120 -9.82 -0.95 -2.04
CA GLY A 120 -10.24 0.00 -3.04
C GLY A 120 -10.26 -0.54 -4.46
N LYS A 121 -10.79 0.31 -5.33
CA LYS A 121 -10.83 0.12 -6.77
C LYS A 121 -10.33 1.38 -7.46
N LEU A 122 -9.45 1.21 -8.44
CA LEU A 122 -9.03 2.33 -9.27
C LEU A 122 -10.17 2.76 -10.20
N PRO A 123 -10.51 4.06 -10.27
CA PRO A 123 -11.57 4.56 -11.16
C PRO A 123 -11.20 4.42 -12.62
N HIS A 124 -9.89 4.47 -12.92
CA HIS A 124 -9.37 4.38 -14.27
C HIS A 124 -8.44 3.18 -14.44
N SER A 125 -8.49 2.60 -15.63
CA SER A 125 -7.55 1.56 -16.04
C SER A 125 -6.14 2.14 -16.13
N PRO A 126 -5.14 1.52 -15.51
CA PRO A 126 -3.75 2.00 -15.60
C PRO A 126 -3.21 1.98 -17.03
N SER A 127 -3.75 1.10 -17.87
CA SER A 127 -3.40 0.97 -19.29
C SER A 127 -4.57 0.42 -20.10
N PHE A 128 -4.42 0.41 -21.45
CA PHE A 128 -5.39 -0.24 -22.34
C PHE A 128 -5.60 -1.73 -21.99
N TRP A 129 -4.54 -2.41 -21.58
CA TRP A 129 -4.55 -3.85 -21.32
C TRP A 129 -5.07 -4.23 -19.93
N VAL A 130 -4.89 -3.36 -18.94
CA VAL A 130 -5.22 -3.64 -17.53
C VAL A 130 -6.48 -2.90 -17.14
N LYS A 131 -7.52 -3.63 -16.72
CA LYS A 131 -8.81 -3.09 -16.32
C LYS A 131 -9.23 -3.58 -14.93
N ASN A 132 -10.21 -2.90 -14.34
CA ASN A 132 -10.88 -3.31 -13.11
C ASN A 132 -9.89 -3.66 -12.00
N VAL A 133 -8.93 -2.78 -11.74
CA VAL A 133 -7.94 -2.99 -10.69
C VAL A 133 -8.60 -2.77 -9.33
N THR A 134 -8.57 -3.79 -8.50
CA THR A 134 -8.96 -3.75 -7.09
C THR A 134 -7.79 -4.15 -6.22
N PHE A 135 -7.70 -3.59 -5.03
CA PHE A 135 -6.66 -3.94 -4.08
C PHE A 135 -7.21 -4.06 -2.66
N ASP A 136 -6.49 -4.82 -1.86
CA ASP A 136 -6.74 -5.03 -0.44
C ASP A 136 -5.38 -5.01 0.28
N TYR A 137 -5.14 -3.92 0.98
CA TYR A 137 -3.91 -3.63 1.69
C TYR A 137 -4.15 -3.73 3.18
N HIS A 138 -3.31 -4.49 3.86
CA HIS A 138 -3.34 -4.66 5.31
C HIS A 138 -2.03 -4.21 5.92
N THR A 139 -2.12 -3.67 7.11
CA THR A 139 -0.98 -3.34 7.96
C THR A 139 -0.98 -4.23 9.20
N GLN A 140 0.13 -4.19 9.92
CA GLN A 140 0.31 -4.82 11.21
C GLN A 140 1.02 -3.85 12.16
N LYS A 141 0.67 -3.90 13.43
CA LYS A 141 1.34 -3.10 14.45
C LYS A 141 2.54 -3.85 14.99
N ILE A 142 3.73 -3.27 14.88
CA ILE A 142 4.98 -3.79 15.43
C ILE A 142 5.56 -2.71 16.34
N GLY A 143 5.50 -2.92 17.64
CA GLY A 143 5.82 -1.88 18.62
C GLY A 143 4.89 -0.68 18.49
N ALA A 144 5.44 0.50 18.26
CA ALA A 144 4.69 1.74 18.07
C ALA A 144 4.33 2.02 16.59
N PHE A 145 4.72 1.16 15.65
CA PHE A 145 4.62 1.45 14.21
C PHE A 145 3.57 0.57 13.53
N TRP A 146 2.79 1.18 12.66
CA TRP A 146 1.95 0.49 11.70
C TRP A 146 2.73 0.25 10.42
N LEU A 147 3.05 -1.01 10.15
CA LEU A 147 3.87 -1.43 9.02
C LEU A 147 3.03 -2.24 8.02
N PRO A 148 3.39 -2.25 6.74
CA PRO A 148 2.69 -3.07 5.75
C PRO A 148 2.75 -4.55 6.14
N ALA A 149 1.66 -5.28 5.97
CA ALA A 149 1.60 -6.73 6.16
C ALA A 149 1.39 -7.44 4.83
N THR A 150 0.31 -7.09 4.12
CA THR A 150 -0.01 -7.68 2.83
C THR A 150 -0.61 -6.65 1.88
N ASN A 151 -0.38 -6.82 0.59
CA ASN A 151 -1.10 -6.11 -0.45
C ASN A 151 -1.50 -7.11 -1.53
N LYS A 152 -2.79 -7.26 -1.75
CA LYS A 152 -3.34 -8.14 -2.77
C LYS A 152 -4.08 -7.34 -3.81
N THR A 153 -3.53 -7.28 -5.01
CA THR A 153 -4.11 -6.58 -6.15
C THR A 153 -4.64 -7.58 -7.16
N ARG A 154 -5.85 -7.36 -7.64
CA ARG A 154 -6.48 -8.12 -8.71
C ARG A 154 -6.74 -7.20 -9.88
N ALA A 155 -6.47 -7.69 -11.09
CA ALA A 155 -6.70 -6.98 -12.33
C ALA A 155 -7.27 -7.91 -13.40
N HIS A 156 -8.13 -7.37 -14.24
CA HIS A 156 -8.57 -8.03 -15.46
C HIS A 156 -7.64 -7.61 -16.61
N ILE A 157 -7.03 -8.59 -17.28
CA ILE A 157 -6.19 -8.38 -18.45
C ILE A 157 -7.06 -8.58 -19.69
N ARG A 158 -7.23 -7.51 -20.47
CA ARG A 158 -8.11 -7.53 -21.66
C ARG A 158 -7.71 -8.66 -22.60
N PHE A 159 -8.68 -9.47 -23.02
CA PHE A 159 -8.54 -10.64 -23.90
C PHE A 159 -7.77 -11.83 -23.30
N PHE A 160 -7.11 -11.68 -22.16
CA PHE A 160 -6.21 -12.72 -21.66
C PHE A 160 -6.66 -13.34 -20.33
N GLY A 161 -7.52 -12.69 -19.55
CA GLY A 161 -8.03 -13.24 -18.27
C GLY A 161 -7.72 -12.37 -17.06
N HIS A 162 -7.29 -12.98 -15.95
CA HIS A 162 -7.09 -12.29 -14.67
C HIS A 162 -5.66 -12.45 -14.16
N ALA A 163 -5.16 -11.39 -13.53
CA ALA A 163 -3.91 -11.41 -12.78
C ALA A 163 -4.16 -11.09 -11.30
N VAL A 164 -3.47 -11.80 -10.43
CA VAL A 164 -3.42 -11.54 -9.00
C VAL A 164 -1.97 -11.33 -8.62
N LEU A 165 -1.67 -10.14 -8.10
CA LEU A 165 -0.40 -9.81 -7.48
C LEU A 165 -0.59 -9.82 -5.96
N GLU A 166 0.25 -10.53 -5.25
CA GLU A 166 0.29 -10.56 -3.80
C GLU A 166 1.68 -10.17 -3.31
N ILE A 167 1.75 -9.17 -2.46
CA ILE A 167 2.97 -8.74 -1.78
C ILE A 167 2.78 -9.05 -0.31
N ARG A 168 3.72 -9.76 0.29
CA ARG A 168 3.78 -10.03 1.72
C ARG A 168 5.03 -9.40 2.28
N TYR A 169 4.88 -8.72 3.42
CA TYR A 169 5.96 -8.06 4.12
C TYR A 169 6.20 -8.79 5.43
N HIS A 170 7.43 -9.18 5.68
CA HIS A 170 7.84 -9.93 6.87
C HIS A 170 9.29 -9.58 7.25
N ASP A 171 9.77 -10.11 8.37
CA ASP A 171 11.15 -9.98 8.85
C ASP A 171 11.58 -8.51 9.02
N PHE A 172 10.75 -7.73 9.72
CA PHE A 172 11.06 -6.34 10.01
C PHE A 172 12.15 -6.23 11.07
N ASP A 173 13.23 -5.53 10.73
CA ASP A 173 14.26 -5.10 11.65
C ASP A 173 14.10 -3.60 11.93
N LEU A 174 13.74 -3.25 13.17
CA LEU A 174 13.48 -1.87 13.61
C LEU A 174 14.62 -1.30 14.48
N THR A 175 15.76 -1.96 14.55
CA THR A 175 16.85 -1.62 15.46
C THR A 175 17.50 -0.25 15.19
N SER A 176 17.20 0.37 14.07
CA SER A 176 17.75 1.66 13.65
C SER A 176 16.84 2.86 13.84
N ILE A 177 15.67 2.70 14.47
CA ILE A 177 14.75 3.82 14.70
C ILE A 177 15.14 4.49 16.01
N ALA A 178 15.89 5.59 15.93
CA ALA A 178 16.05 6.48 17.09
C ALA A 178 14.67 6.96 17.53
N PRO A 179 14.37 6.98 18.85
CA PRO A 179 13.09 7.50 19.32
C PRO A 179 12.96 8.94 18.84
N VAL A 180 11.82 9.26 18.22
CA VAL A 180 11.46 10.65 17.91
C VAL A 180 11.47 11.39 19.24
N PRO A 181 12.25 12.47 19.39
CA PRO A 181 12.24 13.23 20.62
C PRO A 181 10.79 13.71 20.85
N THR A 182 10.18 13.21 21.90
CA THR A 182 8.89 13.72 22.38
C THR A 182 9.10 15.20 22.63
N ALA A 183 8.38 16.05 21.89
CA ALA A 183 8.40 17.48 22.15
C ALA A 183 8.02 17.67 23.62
N ALA A 184 9.01 17.94 24.44
CA ALA A 184 8.82 18.28 25.82
C ALA A 184 7.87 19.47 25.85
N ALA A 185 6.77 19.31 26.57
CA ALA A 185 5.84 20.38 26.85
C ALA A 185 6.61 21.61 27.32
N ALA A 186 6.69 22.63 26.47
CA ALA A 186 7.14 23.94 26.85
C ALA A 186 6.03 24.58 27.74
N GLY A 187 5.90 24.05 28.94
CA GLY A 187 5.21 24.70 30.03
C GLY A 187 6.22 25.58 30.74
N GLY A 188 6.19 26.84 30.47
CA GLY A 188 6.96 27.86 31.16
C GLY A 188 6.18 29.15 31.22
N ARG A 189 5.53 29.34 32.34
CA ARG A 189 5.10 30.66 32.87
C ARG A 189 6.32 31.49 33.31
N PRO A 190 6.16 32.74 33.64
CA PRO A 190 4.99 33.51 34.05
C PRO A 190 4.53 34.58 33.07
#